data_02341a6619f04e2b6fb2c4fec3d25c87
#
_entry.id   02341a6619f04e2b6fb2c4fec3d25c87
#
_cell.length_a   1.000
_cell.length_b   1.000
_cell.length_c   1.000
_cell.angle_alpha   90.00
_cell.angle_beta   90.00
_cell.angle_gamma   90.00
#
_symmetry.space_group_name_H-M   'P 1'
#
loop_
_entity.id
_entity.type
_entity.pdbx_description
1 polymer ?
#
loop_
_entity_poly.entity_id
_entity_poly.type
_entity_poly.pdbx_seq_one_letter_code
_entity_poly.pdbx_strand_id
1 'polypeptide(L)'
;MLKTIKTKKNTTKYTLVALVAGFALLSVGSSYIHARSAQKLSNSNLSNITANTNTDGFQQSNHYNTPKGFMNDIQTIFKGTDDYYHLYYLLNKNYKSSNDGTEWYHIRTKDWEHFEDLGVAIPKFVNGWSAVASGSVYQNSNGFFRDLPKTAIIAYFTSYTETGQHQYAAYSLDDGRTYHPYNHSQPVMKAESKEQNFRDPHVWYNESTKKLMMYLAEGDKVGIYSSTDGKKWEYQGATMLNGSTLAGKDLGLIECPNLKSFYDPQTKTTKHVLLFGANGYQYGSTTGSYYMIGHLEANGNFVAEQQPERLDHGTDYYGANYYQESPTRVKSIGWMGNWEYSQGQILKDDGQEAKHIGSMSSTHSLSMTQKDGKYVVRSRLINNNARTSGLRTKQSARTSKTAPDGYHKELIKVNRKASQEISLHFANNTANTKGHVRVFIRQKDSHVSVDLNTETGTYEVKRNSSKITGEAKNKYEKAYAVHNNWQNRQRYFVYLVADKGSLEIAMPDGQIYSLMKLSSDPNMQVVVESSTDNSVSATLCDFQNKTR
;
A
#
# COMPACT_ATOMS: atom_id res chain seq x y z
N MET A 1 -6.43 -15.76 -66.43
CA MET A 1 -6.77 -14.39 -65.98
C MET A 1 -6.83 -14.37 -64.47
N LEU A 2 -5.72 -14.07 -63.83
CA LEU A 2 -5.63 -13.94 -62.36
C LEU A 2 -5.79 -12.46 -62.00
N LYS A 3 -6.82 -12.13 -61.26
CA LYS A 3 -6.99 -10.79 -60.65
C LYS A 3 -6.36 -10.78 -59.27
N THR A 4 -5.31 -10.00 -59.12
CA THR A 4 -4.61 -9.71 -57.88
C THR A 4 -5.44 -8.74 -57.07
N ILE A 5 -5.85 -9.13 -55.86
CA ILE A 5 -6.47 -8.24 -54.89
C ILE A 5 -5.36 -7.69 -53.98
N LYS A 6 -5.12 -6.38 -54.07
CA LYS A 6 -4.25 -5.64 -53.16
C LYS A 6 -5.02 -5.34 -51.87
N THR A 7 -4.65 -5.97 -50.78
CA THR A 7 -5.08 -5.59 -49.43
C THR A 7 -4.25 -4.41 -48.92
N LYS A 8 -4.90 -3.27 -48.69
CA LYS A 8 -4.31 -2.13 -47.97
C LYS A 8 -4.14 -2.52 -46.51
N LYS A 9 -2.91 -2.58 -46.02
CA LYS A 9 -2.60 -2.59 -44.59
C LYS A 9 -2.84 -1.19 -44.02
N ASN A 10 -3.90 -1.02 -43.26
CA ASN A 10 -4.05 0.13 -42.36
C ASN A 10 -3.17 -0.10 -41.13
N THR A 11 -2.04 0.56 -41.09
CA THR A 11 -1.22 0.68 -39.88
C THR A 11 -1.85 1.75 -38.98
N THR A 12 -2.68 1.36 -38.05
CA THR A 12 -3.11 2.22 -36.97
C THR A 12 -1.93 2.33 -36.02
N LYS A 13 -1.29 3.49 -36.02
CA LYS A 13 -0.29 3.84 -34.99
C LYS A 13 -1.02 4.01 -33.67
N TYR A 14 -0.90 3.05 -32.79
CA TYR A 14 -1.22 3.23 -31.39
C TYR A 14 -0.12 4.11 -30.78
N THR A 15 -0.48 5.36 -30.48
CA THR A 15 0.36 6.21 -29.65
C THR A 15 0.28 5.65 -28.24
N LEU A 16 1.32 4.96 -27.83
CA LEU A 16 1.52 4.48 -26.46
C LEU A 16 1.71 5.72 -25.59
N VAL A 17 0.68 6.19 -24.92
CA VAL A 17 0.82 7.14 -23.83
C VAL A 17 1.31 6.34 -22.63
N ALA A 18 2.61 6.17 -22.54
CA ALA A 18 3.24 5.76 -21.31
C ALA A 18 3.09 6.93 -20.33
N LEU A 19 2.07 6.86 -19.47
CA LEU A 19 2.06 7.63 -18.24
C LEU A 19 3.14 7.01 -17.34
N VAL A 20 4.35 7.42 -17.61
CA VAL A 20 5.47 7.27 -16.67
C VAL A 20 5.00 7.99 -15.41
N ALA A 21 4.97 7.31 -14.28
CA ALA A 21 5.11 7.95 -12.99
C ALA A 21 6.46 8.69 -13.08
N GLY A 22 6.45 9.83 -13.73
CA GLY A 22 7.61 10.35 -14.39
C GLY A 22 7.85 11.76 -14.03
N PHE A 23 9.00 11.94 -13.78
CA PHE A 23 9.71 13.19 -13.78
C PHE A 23 9.88 13.66 -15.23
N ALA A 24 9.04 14.60 -15.67
CA ALA A 24 9.30 15.36 -16.88
C ALA A 24 10.42 16.35 -16.55
N LEU A 25 11.62 16.11 -17.04
CA LEU A 25 12.74 17.06 -17.00
C LEU A 25 12.51 18.13 -18.06
N LEU A 26 12.18 19.33 -17.61
CA LEU A 26 12.34 20.53 -18.42
C LEU A 26 13.72 21.13 -18.08
N SER A 27 14.59 21.19 -19.08
CA SER A 27 15.90 21.82 -19.03
C SER A 27 15.79 23.34 -18.90
N VAL A 28 16.32 23.92 -17.83
CA VAL A 28 16.71 25.32 -17.76
C VAL A 28 18.10 25.42 -17.16
N GLY A 29 18.93 26.19 -17.85
CA GLY A 29 20.35 26.27 -17.73
C GLY A 29 20.93 26.70 -16.38
N SER A 30 22.17 26.35 -16.29
CA SER A 30 23.16 26.50 -15.22
C SER A 30 23.26 27.90 -14.60
N SER A 31 23.49 27.91 -13.28
CA SER A 31 24.40 28.87 -12.65
C SER A 31 25.03 28.21 -11.42
N TYR A 32 26.31 27.93 -11.52
CA TYR A 32 27.15 27.47 -10.43
C TYR A 32 27.40 28.63 -9.46
N ILE A 33 27.11 28.43 -8.18
CA ILE A 33 27.77 29.16 -7.09
C ILE A 33 28.20 28.16 -6.03
N HIS A 34 29.53 28.09 -5.84
CA HIS A 34 30.19 27.39 -4.74
C HIS A 34 29.90 28.10 -3.40
N ALA A 35 29.44 27.40 -2.42
CA ALA A 35 29.61 27.81 -1.03
C ALA A 35 29.98 26.58 -0.17
N ARG A 36 31.27 26.51 0.18
CA ARG A 36 31.77 25.66 1.28
C ARG A 36 31.36 26.31 2.60
N SER A 37 30.64 25.58 3.44
CA SER A 37 30.80 25.70 4.88
C SER A 37 30.44 24.38 5.56
N ALA A 38 31.44 23.68 6.05
CA ALA A 38 31.31 22.59 6.97
C ALA A 38 30.82 23.16 8.31
N GLN A 39 29.55 22.99 8.63
CA GLN A 39 29.04 23.32 9.97
C GLN A 39 29.02 22.03 10.80
N LYS A 40 29.86 22.02 11.86
CA LYS A 40 29.79 21.05 12.94
C LYS A 40 28.38 21.05 13.53
N LEU A 41 27.63 19.98 13.32
CA LEU A 41 26.39 19.74 14.04
C LEU A 41 26.73 19.30 15.46
N SER A 42 26.50 20.18 16.41
CA SER A 42 26.55 19.90 17.83
C SER A 42 25.36 19.02 18.23
N ASN A 43 25.64 17.99 19.03
CA ASN A 43 24.65 17.14 19.71
C ASN A 43 23.87 17.94 20.76
N SER A 44 22.87 18.69 20.34
CA SER A 44 21.90 19.27 21.27
C SER A 44 20.65 19.71 20.50
N ASN A 45 19.73 18.78 20.27
CA ASN A 45 18.30 19.08 20.06
C ASN A 45 17.47 17.78 20.11
N LEU A 46 17.57 17.07 21.24
CA LEU A 46 16.62 16.02 21.62
C LEU A 46 15.58 16.60 22.61
N SER A 47 15.13 17.83 22.36
CA SER A 47 14.09 18.41 23.17
C SER A 47 13.03 19.06 22.30
N ASN A 48 11.81 18.60 22.50
CA ASN A 48 10.56 19.22 22.04
C ASN A 48 10.24 19.06 20.55
N ILE A 49 9.88 17.83 20.12
CA ILE A 49 8.86 17.69 19.10
C ILE A 49 7.53 18.01 19.81
N THR A 50 7.23 19.30 19.92
CA THR A 50 5.88 19.76 20.27
C THR A 50 4.93 19.18 19.23
N ALA A 51 3.95 18.42 19.70
CA ALA A 51 2.81 18.00 18.89
C ALA A 51 2.34 19.21 18.08
N ASN A 52 2.36 19.07 16.75
CA ASN A 52 1.96 20.14 15.85
C ASN A 52 0.44 20.33 16.01
N THR A 53 0.04 21.25 16.88
CA THR A 53 -1.36 21.54 17.25
C THR A 53 -2.15 22.18 16.09
N ASN A 54 -1.52 22.41 14.95
CA ASN A 54 -2.16 23.02 13.78
C ASN A 54 -2.56 21.93 12.76
N THR A 55 -3.54 21.11 13.15
CA THR A 55 -4.14 20.09 12.29
C THR A 55 -4.97 20.74 11.19
N ASP A 56 -4.74 20.39 9.93
CA ASP A 56 -5.65 20.77 8.85
C ASP A 56 -6.94 19.92 8.90
N GLY A 57 -7.96 20.32 8.16
CA GLY A 57 -9.25 19.65 8.12
C GLY A 57 -9.19 18.19 7.70
N PHE A 58 -8.11 17.76 7.03
CA PHE A 58 -7.91 16.40 6.50
C PHE A 58 -7.14 15.48 7.45
N GLN A 59 -6.59 15.99 8.55
CA GLN A 59 -5.88 15.16 9.54
C GLN A 59 -6.77 14.05 10.06
N GLN A 60 -6.32 12.80 9.94
CA GLN A 60 -7.01 11.62 10.44
C GLN A 60 -6.69 11.38 11.92
N SER A 61 -7.60 10.70 12.63
CA SER A 61 -7.47 10.43 14.06
C SER A 61 -6.84 9.07 14.34
N ASN A 62 -7.03 8.12 13.45
CA ASN A 62 -6.67 6.72 13.62
C ASN A 62 -5.53 6.29 12.70
N HIS A 63 -5.50 6.81 11.48
CA HIS A 63 -4.45 6.53 10.51
C HIS A 63 -3.30 7.53 10.64
N TYR A 64 -2.07 7.04 10.42
CA TYR A 64 -0.91 7.93 10.38
C TYR A 64 -0.95 8.78 9.12
N ASN A 65 -0.76 10.09 9.29
CA ASN A 65 -0.53 11.04 8.21
C ASN A 65 0.88 11.62 8.34
N THR A 66 1.53 11.86 7.22
CA THR A 66 2.78 12.64 7.23
C THR A 66 2.54 14.03 7.83
N PRO A 67 3.48 14.60 8.60
CA PRO A 67 3.32 15.94 9.18
C PRO A 67 3.11 17.03 8.13
N LYS A 68 3.69 16.87 6.94
CA LYS A 68 3.50 17.76 5.78
C LYS A 68 3.98 17.10 4.50
N GLY A 69 3.55 17.63 3.35
CA GLY A 69 4.01 17.18 2.05
C GLY A 69 3.23 15.98 1.52
N PHE A 70 3.77 15.32 0.53
CA PHE A 70 3.20 14.17 -0.13
C PHE A 70 3.89 12.90 0.36
N MET A 71 3.11 11.96 0.87
CA MET A 71 3.52 10.64 1.30
C MET A 71 3.11 9.63 0.25
N ASN A 72 4.00 8.70 -0.09
CA ASN A 72 3.67 7.50 -0.88
C ASN A 72 4.36 6.27 -0.30
N ASP A 73 4.79 5.35 -1.09
CA ASP A 73 5.26 4.00 -0.78
C ASP A 73 5.93 3.82 0.59
N ILE A 74 5.49 2.80 1.31
CA ILE A 74 6.11 2.38 2.57
C ILE A 74 7.38 1.62 2.25
N GLN A 75 8.48 2.01 2.88
CA GLN A 75 9.77 1.36 2.71
C GLN A 75 10.02 0.43 3.88
N THR A 76 10.57 -0.69 3.62
CA THR A 76 11.03 -1.71 4.55
C THR A 76 10.50 -1.58 6.00
N ILE A 77 10.29 -2.68 6.66
CA ILE A 77 9.93 -2.73 8.07
C ILE A 77 10.88 -3.69 8.76
N PHE A 78 11.54 -3.24 9.83
CA PHE A 78 12.47 -4.08 10.59
C PHE A 78 12.36 -3.80 12.09
N LYS A 79 12.80 -4.74 12.92
CA LYS A 79 12.87 -4.57 14.37
C LYS A 79 14.26 -4.05 14.74
N GLY A 80 14.31 -2.88 15.39
CA GLY A 80 15.54 -2.25 15.86
C GLY A 80 16.09 -2.88 17.14
N THR A 81 17.26 -2.44 17.56
CA THR A 81 17.88 -2.85 18.83
C THR A 81 17.19 -2.20 20.03
N ASP A 82 16.43 -1.13 19.81
CA ASP A 82 15.63 -0.40 20.80
C ASP A 82 14.24 -1.03 21.06
N ASP A 83 14.00 -2.23 20.48
CA ASP A 83 12.75 -3.00 20.59
C ASP A 83 11.54 -2.36 19.92
N TYR A 84 11.76 -1.35 19.06
CA TYR A 84 10.74 -0.79 18.18
C TYR A 84 10.76 -1.47 16.81
N TYR A 85 9.63 -1.42 16.12
CA TYR A 85 9.55 -1.64 14.69
C TYR A 85 9.77 -0.32 13.98
N HIS A 86 10.77 -0.28 13.12
CA HIS A 86 11.17 0.87 12.32
C HIS A 86 10.67 0.69 10.89
N LEU A 87 10.20 1.76 10.29
CA LEU A 87 9.80 1.79 8.89
C LEU A 87 10.01 3.17 8.30
N TYR A 88 10.06 3.23 6.98
CA TYR A 88 10.18 4.48 6.26
C TYR A 88 9.05 4.61 5.25
N TYR A 89 8.82 5.82 4.79
CA TYR A 89 7.99 6.10 3.64
C TYR A 89 8.66 7.14 2.75
N LEU A 90 8.26 7.20 1.50
CA LEU A 90 8.72 8.22 0.58
C LEU A 90 8.00 9.53 0.90
N LEU A 91 8.78 10.56 1.21
CA LEU A 91 8.29 11.90 1.49
C LEU A 91 8.75 12.85 0.40
N ASN A 92 7.79 13.53 -0.26
CA ASN A 92 8.06 14.75 -1.00
C ASN A 92 7.57 15.95 -0.18
N LYS A 93 8.49 16.71 0.38
CA LYS A 93 8.16 17.88 1.23
C LYS A 93 7.41 18.97 0.49
N ASN A 94 7.62 19.09 -0.83
CA ASN A 94 6.98 20.08 -1.69
C ASN A 94 6.00 19.40 -2.64
N TYR A 95 4.89 18.92 -2.10
CA TYR A 95 3.88 18.17 -2.86
C TYR A 95 3.18 18.98 -3.98
N LYS A 96 3.35 20.27 -4.02
CA LYS A 96 2.86 21.13 -5.12
C LYS A 96 3.68 20.98 -6.40
N SER A 97 4.92 20.47 -6.28
CA SER A 97 5.83 20.22 -7.40
C SER A 97 6.17 18.74 -7.44
N SER A 98 5.65 18.01 -8.43
CA SER A 98 5.96 16.60 -8.64
C SER A 98 7.44 16.34 -8.94
N ASN A 99 8.19 17.37 -9.31
CA ASN A 99 9.59 17.26 -9.74
C ASN A 99 10.60 17.43 -8.61
N ASP A 100 10.14 17.65 -7.38
CA ASP A 100 11.03 17.89 -6.25
C ASP A 100 11.69 16.61 -5.71
N GLY A 101 11.23 15.44 -6.16
CA GLY A 101 11.74 14.12 -5.76
C GLY A 101 11.40 13.75 -4.31
N THR A 102 11.67 12.50 -3.96
CA THR A 102 11.37 11.93 -2.65
C THR A 102 12.64 11.67 -1.84
N GLU A 103 12.46 11.50 -0.54
CA GLU A 103 13.46 11.09 0.45
C GLU A 103 12.83 10.08 1.42
N TRP A 104 13.63 9.30 2.15
CA TRP A 104 13.11 8.36 3.15
C TRP A 104 12.88 9.08 4.46
N TYR A 105 11.62 9.15 4.88
CA TYR A 105 11.21 9.65 6.19
C TYR A 105 11.00 8.49 7.15
N HIS A 106 11.62 8.58 8.32
CA HIS A 106 11.70 7.51 9.30
C HIS A 106 10.64 7.69 10.39
N ILE A 107 9.93 6.62 10.67
CA ILE A 107 9.01 6.50 11.80
C ILE A 107 9.22 5.16 12.50
N ARG A 108 8.73 5.02 13.73
CA ARG A 108 8.78 3.77 14.47
C ARG A 108 7.52 3.54 15.29
N THR A 109 7.28 2.28 15.67
CA THR A 109 6.12 1.88 16.49
C THR A 109 6.46 0.71 17.39
N LYS A 110 5.76 0.57 18.53
CA LYS A 110 5.78 -0.65 19.36
C LYS A 110 4.55 -1.53 19.17
N ASP A 111 3.45 -0.95 18.79
CA ASP A 111 2.13 -1.59 18.81
C ASP A 111 1.45 -1.67 17.46
N TRP A 112 2.12 -1.21 16.38
CA TRP A 112 1.60 -1.17 15.02
C TRP A 112 0.44 -0.20 14.80
N GLU A 113 0.23 0.70 15.73
CA GLU A 113 -0.89 1.62 15.73
C GLU A 113 -0.48 3.06 16.05
N HIS A 114 0.47 3.25 16.97
CA HIS A 114 1.02 4.55 17.30
C HIS A 114 2.42 4.66 16.72
N PHE A 115 2.63 5.70 15.95
CA PHE A 115 3.88 5.93 15.25
C PHE A 115 4.55 7.20 15.78
N GLU A 116 5.84 7.11 16.01
CA GLU A 116 6.71 8.22 16.42
C GLU A 116 7.52 8.68 15.21
N ASP A 117 7.53 10.01 14.97
CA ASP A 117 8.33 10.62 13.91
C ASP A 117 9.79 10.72 14.31
N LEU A 118 10.70 10.24 13.46
CA LEU A 118 12.15 10.32 13.67
C LEU A 118 12.83 11.26 12.65
N GLY A 119 12.11 11.71 11.63
CA GLY A 119 12.61 12.62 10.63
C GLY A 119 13.19 11.95 9.39
N VAL A 120 13.90 12.70 8.58
CA VAL A 120 14.51 12.20 7.34
C VAL A 120 15.75 11.38 7.65
N ALA A 121 15.77 10.11 7.24
CA ALA A 121 16.91 9.21 7.42
C ALA A 121 17.83 9.16 6.20
N ILE A 122 17.26 9.14 4.98
CA ILE A 122 18.04 9.19 3.73
C ILE A 122 17.57 10.42 2.95
N PRO A 123 18.29 11.54 3.05
CA PRO A 123 17.93 12.76 2.33
C PRO A 123 18.25 12.65 0.84
N LYS A 124 17.46 13.31 0.00
CA LYS A 124 17.69 13.45 -1.44
C LYS A 124 18.81 14.45 -1.76
N PHE A 125 19.38 14.36 -2.95
CA PHE A 125 20.39 15.27 -3.51
C PHE A 125 21.64 15.46 -2.66
N VAL A 126 22.05 14.39 -1.98
CA VAL A 126 23.29 14.35 -1.19
C VAL A 126 24.08 13.08 -1.50
N ASN A 127 25.33 13.02 -1.08
CA ASN A 127 26.15 11.80 -1.12
C ASN A 127 26.18 11.09 -2.50
N GLY A 128 26.06 11.82 -3.59
CA GLY A 128 26.17 11.29 -4.95
C GLY A 128 24.90 10.68 -5.54
N TRP A 129 23.79 10.64 -4.79
CA TRP A 129 22.48 10.28 -5.33
C TRP A 129 21.57 11.51 -5.49
N SER A 130 20.54 11.38 -6.32
CA SER A 130 19.52 12.40 -6.57
C SER A 130 18.29 12.18 -5.70
N ALA A 131 17.08 12.10 -6.29
CA ALA A 131 15.88 11.69 -5.58
C ALA A 131 16.02 10.25 -5.09
N VAL A 132 15.56 9.98 -3.87
CA VAL A 132 15.60 8.65 -3.24
C VAL A 132 14.23 8.01 -3.35
N ALA A 133 14.13 6.95 -4.13
CA ALA A 133 12.91 6.18 -4.35
C ALA A 133 12.90 4.89 -3.51
N SER A 134 12.03 3.96 -3.90
CA SER A 134 11.77 2.75 -3.12
C SER A 134 12.98 1.81 -3.02
N GLY A 135 12.96 1.01 -1.95
CA GLY A 135 14.00 0.02 -1.65
C GLY A 135 13.73 -0.78 -0.39
N SER A 136 14.78 -1.38 0.16
CA SER A 136 14.71 -2.20 1.37
C SER A 136 15.94 -2.07 2.23
N VAL A 137 15.87 -2.53 3.47
CA VAL A 137 17.05 -2.70 4.32
C VAL A 137 17.38 -4.17 4.55
N TYR A 138 18.65 -4.42 4.73
CA TYR A 138 19.20 -5.68 5.20
C TYR A 138 19.88 -5.47 6.55
N GLN A 139 19.51 -6.25 7.57
CA GLN A 139 20.16 -6.23 8.88
C GLN A 139 21.36 -7.20 8.86
N ASN A 140 22.54 -6.71 9.22
CA ASN A 140 23.80 -7.49 9.17
C ASN A 140 23.94 -8.54 10.27
N SER A 141 22.84 -9.07 10.81
CA SER A 141 22.82 -9.96 11.99
C SER A 141 23.67 -11.21 11.84
N ASN A 142 23.78 -11.74 10.62
CA ASN A 142 24.64 -12.88 10.31
C ASN A 142 26.13 -12.51 10.05
N GLY A 143 26.46 -11.21 10.00
CA GLY A 143 27.82 -10.72 9.77
C GLY A 143 28.30 -10.90 8.33
N PHE A 144 27.41 -10.84 7.35
CA PHE A 144 27.75 -10.89 5.93
C PHE A 144 28.71 -9.75 5.56
N PHE A 145 28.43 -8.54 5.99
CA PHE A 145 29.34 -7.39 5.85
C PHE A 145 30.35 -7.40 7.00
N ARG A 146 31.55 -7.94 6.72
CA ARG A 146 32.61 -8.11 7.72
C ARG A 146 33.25 -6.80 8.16
N ASP A 147 33.14 -5.76 7.34
CA ASP A 147 33.64 -4.40 7.59
C ASP A 147 32.66 -3.55 8.42
N LEU A 148 31.48 -4.08 8.73
CA LEU A 148 30.45 -3.44 9.53
C LEU A 148 30.05 -4.32 10.75
N PRO A 149 29.63 -3.71 11.86
CA PRO A 149 29.15 -4.46 13.02
C PRO A 149 27.87 -5.25 12.69
N LYS A 150 27.58 -6.30 13.44
CA LYS A 150 26.37 -7.11 13.26
C LYS A 150 25.06 -6.37 13.52
N THR A 151 25.14 -5.23 14.18
CA THR A 151 24.00 -4.31 14.41
C THR A 151 23.77 -3.34 13.24
N ALA A 152 24.69 -3.30 12.27
CA ALA A 152 24.56 -2.41 11.12
C ALA A 152 23.34 -2.77 10.27
N ILE A 153 22.75 -1.74 9.70
CA ILE A 153 21.61 -1.84 8.78
C ILE A 153 22.06 -1.27 7.43
N ILE A 154 21.88 -2.02 6.37
CA ILE A 154 22.27 -1.63 5.03
C ILE A 154 21.01 -1.39 4.21
N ALA A 155 20.79 -0.14 3.78
CA ALA A 155 19.71 0.24 2.88
C ALA A 155 20.19 0.07 1.42
N TYR A 156 19.35 -0.56 0.62
CA TYR A 156 19.43 -0.56 -0.83
C TYR A 156 18.24 0.17 -1.38
N PHE A 157 18.46 1.15 -2.23
CA PHE A 157 17.39 2.00 -2.75
C PHE A 157 17.68 2.47 -4.16
N THR A 158 16.61 2.80 -4.87
CA THR A 158 16.71 3.40 -6.19
C THR A 158 16.95 4.90 -6.07
N SER A 159 17.83 5.43 -6.90
CA SER A 159 17.90 6.87 -7.12
C SER A 159 17.60 7.20 -8.58
N TYR A 160 16.68 8.15 -8.79
CA TYR A 160 16.35 8.67 -10.11
C TYR A 160 17.38 9.75 -10.47
N THR A 161 18.30 9.39 -11.36
CA THR A 161 19.36 10.28 -11.86
C THR A 161 19.04 10.73 -13.29
N GLU A 162 19.84 11.63 -13.83
CA GLU A 162 19.72 12.07 -15.24
C GLU A 162 19.95 10.93 -16.24
N THR A 163 20.70 9.90 -15.84
CA THR A 163 21.10 8.77 -16.70
C THR A 163 20.24 7.52 -16.48
N GLY A 164 19.35 7.50 -15.48
CA GLY A 164 18.44 6.38 -15.23
C GLY A 164 18.18 6.09 -13.76
N GLN A 165 17.52 4.97 -13.53
CA GLN A 165 17.14 4.45 -12.22
C GLN A 165 18.27 3.56 -11.69
N HIS A 166 19.18 4.12 -10.90
CA HIS A 166 20.34 3.38 -10.38
C HIS A 166 20.13 2.94 -8.94
N GLN A 167 20.68 1.77 -8.60
CA GLN A 167 20.60 1.25 -7.25
C GLN A 167 21.81 1.71 -6.44
N TYR A 168 21.58 2.24 -5.25
CA TYR A 168 22.60 2.68 -4.30
C TYR A 168 22.53 1.87 -3.02
N ALA A 169 23.62 1.88 -2.26
CA ALA A 169 23.67 1.31 -0.93
C ALA A 169 24.16 2.34 0.08
N ALA A 170 23.58 2.34 1.27
CA ALA A 170 23.99 3.14 2.41
C ALA A 170 23.85 2.32 3.68
N TYR A 171 24.64 2.62 4.72
CA TYR A 171 24.61 1.89 5.98
C TYR A 171 24.30 2.81 7.15
N SER A 172 23.68 2.25 8.16
CA SER A 172 23.36 2.89 9.44
C SER A 172 23.95 2.11 10.60
N LEU A 173 24.38 2.84 11.65
CA LEU A 173 24.90 2.31 12.91
C LEU A 173 24.04 2.74 14.12
N ASP A 174 22.89 3.37 13.88
CA ASP A 174 22.02 4.01 14.86
C ASP A 174 20.55 3.64 14.70
N ASP A 175 20.28 2.36 14.46
CA ASP A 175 18.94 1.81 14.20
C ASP A 175 18.21 2.51 13.03
N GLY A 176 18.97 2.84 11.98
CA GLY A 176 18.40 3.40 10.76
C GLY A 176 17.97 4.87 10.86
N ARG A 177 18.45 5.62 11.86
CA ARG A 177 18.13 7.05 12.01
C ARG A 177 18.89 7.91 11.02
N THR A 178 20.16 7.54 10.76
CA THR A 178 21.00 8.19 9.77
C THR A 178 21.74 7.17 8.92
N TYR A 179 21.99 7.52 7.66
CA TYR A 179 22.66 6.64 6.72
C TYR A 179 23.89 7.29 6.11
N HIS A 180 24.95 6.51 6.00
CA HIS A 180 26.22 6.86 5.36
C HIS A 180 26.35 6.11 4.04
N PRO A 181 26.91 6.74 2.99
CA PRO A 181 27.13 6.06 1.72
C PRO A 181 27.95 4.78 1.90
N TYR A 182 27.48 3.69 1.34
CA TYR A 182 28.26 2.50 1.09
C TYR A 182 28.77 2.54 -0.37
N ASN A 183 29.81 1.80 -0.73
CA ASN A 183 30.37 1.82 -2.08
C ASN A 183 30.85 3.21 -2.57
N HIS A 184 31.40 4.05 -1.66
CA HIS A 184 31.97 5.36 -2.00
C HIS A 184 31.03 6.29 -2.79
N SER A 185 29.74 6.30 -2.45
CA SER A 185 28.72 7.10 -3.14
C SER A 185 28.52 6.73 -4.62
N GLN A 186 29.01 5.58 -5.04
CA GLN A 186 28.75 5.06 -6.39
C GLN A 186 27.58 4.10 -6.36
N PRO A 187 26.78 4.04 -7.42
CA PRO A 187 25.72 3.03 -7.52
C PRO A 187 26.32 1.62 -7.50
N VAL A 188 25.63 0.70 -6.84
CA VAL A 188 25.98 -0.73 -6.84
C VAL A 188 25.46 -1.44 -8.10
N MET A 189 24.42 -0.88 -8.74
CA MET A 189 23.90 -1.31 -10.03
C MET A 189 23.40 -0.11 -10.83
N LYS A 190 23.60 -0.15 -12.13
CA LYS A 190 23.19 0.92 -13.05
C LYS A 190 22.14 0.38 -14.03
N ALA A 191 21.11 1.19 -14.29
CA ALA A 191 20.25 0.98 -15.45
C ALA A 191 21.07 1.13 -16.75
N GLU A 192 20.71 0.40 -17.78
CA GLU A 192 21.35 0.46 -19.09
C GLU A 192 20.97 1.72 -19.87
N SER A 193 19.75 2.24 -19.64
CA SER A 193 19.27 3.47 -20.23
C SER A 193 18.39 4.26 -19.26
N LYS A 194 18.11 5.51 -19.60
CA LYS A 194 17.24 6.40 -18.83
C LYS A 194 15.79 5.90 -18.79
N GLU A 195 15.33 5.27 -19.84
CA GLU A 195 13.98 4.78 -20.02
C GLU A 195 13.74 3.40 -19.39
N GLN A 196 14.79 2.71 -18.96
CA GLN A 196 14.67 1.39 -18.36
C GLN A 196 13.96 1.48 -17.01
N ASN A 197 12.88 0.72 -16.83
CA ASN A 197 12.31 0.44 -15.53
C ASN A 197 13.24 -0.50 -14.77
N PHE A 198 13.89 0.01 -13.73
CA PHE A 198 14.95 -0.70 -13.00
C PHE A 198 15.00 -0.16 -11.57
N ARG A 199 14.09 -0.63 -10.69
CA ARG A 199 13.87 0.00 -9.39
C ARG A 199 13.36 -0.94 -8.30
N ASP A 200 13.28 -0.40 -7.09
CA ASP A 200 12.65 -0.97 -5.90
C ASP A 200 13.34 -2.27 -5.43
N PRO A 201 14.65 -2.22 -5.10
CA PRO A 201 15.41 -3.39 -4.70
C PRO A 201 14.91 -3.97 -3.37
N HIS A 202 14.54 -5.25 -3.37
CA HIS A 202 14.29 -6.05 -2.17
C HIS A 202 15.46 -6.98 -1.93
N VAL A 203 16.23 -6.77 -0.86
CA VAL A 203 17.44 -7.52 -0.54
C VAL A 203 17.21 -8.46 0.64
N TRP A 204 17.66 -9.70 0.50
CA TRP A 204 17.60 -10.74 1.53
C TRP A 204 18.78 -11.70 1.43
N TYR A 205 19.05 -12.44 2.48
CA TYR A 205 20.16 -13.39 2.52
C TYR A 205 19.68 -14.81 2.24
N ASN A 206 20.31 -15.48 1.27
CA ASN A 206 20.05 -16.87 0.94
C ASN A 206 21.00 -17.77 1.75
N GLU A 207 20.46 -18.46 2.74
CA GLU A 207 21.23 -19.36 3.61
C GLU A 207 21.86 -20.55 2.86
N SER A 208 21.27 -21.01 1.77
CA SER A 208 21.76 -22.14 0.98
C SER A 208 23.00 -21.76 0.18
N THR A 209 23.02 -20.60 -0.45
CA THR A 209 24.12 -20.14 -1.29
C THR A 209 25.12 -19.23 -0.56
N LYS A 210 24.77 -18.77 0.66
CA LYS A 210 25.53 -17.81 1.46
C LYS A 210 25.75 -16.47 0.73
N LYS A 211 24.81 -16.11 -0.14
CA LYS A 211 24.82 -14.84 -0.92
C LYS A 211 23.66 -13.94 -0.51
N LEU A 212 23.84 -12.63 -0.72
CA LEU A 212 22.70 -11.74 -0.79
C LEU A 212 21.97 -11.94 -2.12
N MET A 213 20.66 -11.90 -2.07
CA MET A 213 19.78 -11.88 -3.22
C MET A 213 19.11 -10.52 -3.30
N MET A 214 18.90 -10.01 -4.52
CA MET A 214 18.13 -8.81 -4.79
C MET A 214 17.04 -9.13 -5.80
N TYR A 215 15.80 -8.81 -5.44
CA TYR A 215 14.67 -8.81 -6.35
C TYR A 215 14.40 -7.38 -6.78
N LEU A 216 14.33 -7.12 -8.08
CA LEU A 216 14.26 -5.79 -8.65
C LEU A 216 13.12 -5.70 -9.66
N ALA A 217 12.31 -4.64 -9.59
CA ALA A 217 11.25 -4.41 -10.56
C ALA A 217 11.83 -3.95 -11.91
N GLU A 218 11.55 -4.71 -12.97
CA GLU A 218 12.05 -4.49 -14.32
C GLU A 218 10.90 -4.45 -15.35
N GLY A 219 10.00 -3.50 -15.17
CA GLY A 219 8.85 -3.33 -16.05
C GLY A 219 7.77 -4.38 -15.80
N ASP A 220 7.75 -5.46 -16.55
CA ASP A 220 6.76 -6.54 -16.48
C ASP A 220 7.26 -7.80 -15.75
N LYS A 221 8.46 -7.74 -15.19
CA LYS A 221 9.10 -8.86 -14.50
C LYS A 221 9.79 -8.40 -13.22
N VAL A 222 10.16 -9.35 -12.39
CA VAL A 222 11.06 -9.18 -11.27
C VAL A 222 12.41 -9.82 -11.62
N GLY A 223 13.44 -8.99 -11.83
CA GLY A 223 14.81 -9.44 -12.02
C GLY A 223 15.40 -9.97 -10.73
N ILE A 224 16.19 -11.02 -10.81
CA ILE A 224 16.81 -11.70 -9.67
C ILE A 224 18.31 -11.61 -9.82
N TYR A 225 18.97 -11.09 -8.78
CA TYR A 225 20.40 -10.90 -8.73
C TYR A 225 20.99 -11.50 -7.46
N SER A 226 22.25 -11.88 -7.50
CA SER A 226 23.00 -12.33 -6.31
C SER A 226 24.31 -11.56 -6.13
N SER A 227 24.76 -11.49 -4.87
CA SER A 227 26.04 -10.85 -4.54
C SER A 227 26.74 -11.56 -3.40
N THR A 228 28.08 -11.62 -3.48
CA THR A 228 28.95 -12.12 -2.41
C THR A 228 29.55 -11.02 -1.55
N ASP A 229 29.41 -9.74 -1.95
CA ASP A 229 30.02 -8.59 -1.28
C ASP A 229 29.02 -7.43 -1.04
N GLY A 230 27.79 -7.54 -1.57
CA GLY A 230 26.76 -6.50 -1.51
C GLY A 230 27.01 -5.26 -2.40
N LYS A 231 28.10 -5.26 -3.19
CA LYS A 231 28.50 -4.16 -4.07
C LYS A 231 28.43 -4.51 -5.54
N LYS A 232 28.74 -5.76 -5.87
CA LYS A 232 28.67 -6.31 -7.23
C LYS A 232 27.56 -7.34 -7.30
N TRP A 233 26.69 -7.19 -8.27
CA TRP A 233 25.50 -8.02 -8.43
C TRP A 233 25.52 -8.74 -9.76
N GLU A 234 25.26 -10.04 -9.72
CA GLU A 234 25.21 -10.95 -10.87
C GLU A 234 23.78 -11.35 -11.14
N TYR A 235 23.32 -11.20 -12.38
CA TYR A 235 22.00 -11.62 -12.82
C TYR A 235 21.85 -13.15 -12.73
N GLN A 236 20.77 -13.61 -12.11
CA GLN A 236 20.47 -15.02 -11.89
C GLN A 236 19.25 -15.50 -12.70
N GLY A 237 18.42 -14.58 -13.18
CA GLY A 237 17.18 -14.86 -13.87
C GLY A 237 16.09 -13.85 -13.55
N ALA A 238 14.86 -14.17 -13.90
CA ALA A 238 13.70 -13.33 -13.58
C ALA A 238 12.44 -14.16 -13.37
N THR A 239 11.55 -13.66 -12.53
CA THR A 239 10.16 -14.15 -12.45
C THR A 239 9.30 -13.29 -13.36
N MET A 240 8.71 -13.91 -14.39
CA MET A 240 7.79 -13.23 -15.31
C MET A 240 6.40 -13.15 -14.67
N LEU A 241 5.83 -11.97 -14.64
CA LEU A 241 4.51 -11.71 -14.06
C LEU A 241 3.46 -11.40 -15.13
N ASN A 242 3.87 -10.72 -16.19
CA ASN A 242 3.03 -10.39 -17.32
C ASN A 242 3.30 -11.32 -18.51
N GLY A 243 2.25 -11.72 -19.21
CA GLY A 243 2.38 -12.58 -20.38
C GLY A 243 2.92 -13.98 -20.10
N SER A 244 3.17 -14.33 -18.84
CA SER A 244 3.54 -15.68 -18.42
C SER A 244 2.31 -16.60 -18.41
N THR A 245 2.53 -17.89 -18.58
CA THR A 245 1.46 -18.90 -18.47
C THR A 245 0.83 -18.92 -17.07
N LEU A 246 1.56 -18.50 -16.05
CA LEU A 246 1.06 -18.39 -14.67
C LEU A 246 0.33 -17.08 -14.40
N ALA A 247 0.76 -15.96 -14.96
CA ALA A 247 0.11 -14.67 -14.80
C ALA A 247 -1.22 -14.55 -15.58
N GLY A 248 -1.33 -15.17 -16.75
CA GLY A 248 -2.54 -15.24 -17.58
C GLY A 248 -3.10 -13.90 -18.04
N LYS A 249 -2.68 -12.79 -17.45
CA LYS A 249 -3.07 -11.41 -17.74
C LYS A 249 -1.88 -10.51 -17.52
N ASP A 250 -1.75 -9.51 -18.37
CA ASP A 250 -0.79 -8.43 -18.16
C ASP A 250 -1.28 -7.50 -17.02
N LEU A 251 -0.48 -7.33 -15.99
CA LEU A 251 -0.76 -6.48 -14.84
C LEU A 251 -0.22 -5.04 -15.03
N GLY A 252 0.46 -4.76 -16.12
CA GLY A 252 1.16 -3.50 -16.35
C GLY A 252 2.52 -3.45 -15.66
N LEU A 253 2.95 -2.26 -15.26
CA LEU A 253 4.21 -2.09 -14.57
C LEU A 253 4.18 -2.73 -13.18
N ILE A 254 5.26 -3.42 -12.86
CA ILE A 254 5.49 -4.05 -11.56
C ILE A 254 6.38 -3.14 -10.72
N GLU A 255 6.07 -3.02 -9.42
CA GLU A 255 6.80 -2.18 -8.47
C GLU A 255 6.90 -2.87 -7.11
N CYS A 256 7.87 -2.45 -6.31
CA CYS A 256 8.01 -2.82 -4.90
C CYS A 256 7.97 -4.34 -4.62
N PRO A 257 8.77 -5.18 -5.31
CA PRO A 257 8.79 -6.61 -5.04
C PRO A 257 9.25 -6.89 -3.61
N ASN A 258 8.64 -7.90 -2.98
CA ASN A 258 9.00 -8.32 -1.62
C ASN A 258 8.76 -9.83 -1.47
N LEU A 259 9.63 -10.52 -0.77
CA LEU A 259 9.54 -11.95 -0.55
C LEU A 259 9.28 -12.26 0.92
N LYS A 260 8.24 -13.07 1.19
CA LYS A 260 7.93 -13.59 2.53
C LYS A 260 7.67 -15.08 2.49
N SER A 261 7.73 -15.71 3.64
CA SER A 261 7.49 -17.14 3.79
C SER A 261 6.32 -17.40 4.73
N PHE A 262 5.52 -18.41 4.41
CA PHE A 262 4.45 -18.87 5.28
C PHE A 262 4.54 -20.38 5.49
N TYR A 263 4.65 -20.78 6.74
CA TYR A 263 4.54 -22.17 7.14
C TYR A 263 3.06 -22.54 7.30
N ASP A 264 2.65 -23.60 6.62
CA ASP A 264 1.33 -24.19 6.80
C ASP A 264 1.45 -25.38 7.79
N PRO A 265 0.88 -25.25 9.01
CA PRO A 265 0.96 -26.33 10.00
C PRO A 265 0.16 -27.58 9.61
N GLN A 266 -0.84 -27.46 8.73
CA GLN A 266 -1.67 -28.59 8.31
C GLN A 266 -0.92 -29.50 7.33
N THR A 267 -0.30 -28.91 6.32
CA THR A 267 0.48 -29.63 5.32
C THR A 267 1.95 -29.81 5.69
N LYS A 268 2.41 -29.13 6.76
CA LYS A 268 3.81 -29.06 7.21
C LYS A 268 4.77 -28.57 6.13
N THR A 269 4.29 -27.70 5.25
CA THR A 269 5.07 -27.12 4.15
C THR A 269 5.27 -25.63 4.33
N THR A 270 6.40 -25.12 3.86
CA THR A 270 6.64 -23.68 3.72
C THR A 270 6.42 -23.28 2.28
N LYS A 271 5.56 -22.29 2.06
CA LYS A 271 5.41 -21.63 0.79
C LYS A 271 6.05 -20.26 0.84
N HIS A 272 6.61 -19.86 -0.29
CA HIS A 272 7.10 -18.50 -0.47
C HIS A 272 6.04 -17.66 -1.20
N VAL A 273 5.97 -16.42 -0.83
CA VAL A 273 5.00 -15.47 -1.39
C VAL A 273 5.77 -14.26 -1.90
N LEU A 274 5.72 -14.07 -3.21
CA LEU A 274 6.19 -12.85 -3.86
C LEU A 274 5.07 -11.83 -3.82
N LEU A 275 5.29 -10.73 -3.13
CA LEU A 275 4.38 -9.61 -2.96
C LEU A 275 4.88 -8.44 -3.80
N PHE A 276 4.00 -7.70 -4.46
CA PHE A 276 4.39 -6.61 -5.36
C PHE A 276 3.23 -5.65 -5.63
N GLY A 277 3.55 -4.45 -6.10
CA GLY A 277 2.62 -3.49 -6.66
C GLY A 277 2.45 -3.69 -8.16
N ALA A 278 1.27 -3.41 -8.69
CA ALA A 278 1.04 -3.36 -10.13
C ALA A 278 -0.03 -2.33 -10.47
N ASN A 279 0.04 -1.73 -11.64
CA ASN A 279 -0.93 -0.71 -12.02
C ASN A 279 -2.25 -1.28 -12.55
N GLY A 280 -2.26 -2.44 -13.18
CA GLY A 280 -3.44 -3.23 -13.53
C GLY A 280 -4.54 -2.56 -14.37
N TYR A 281 -4.48 -1.25 -14.63
CA TYR A 281 -5.58 -0.51 -15.29
C TYR A 281 -5.71 -0.81 -16.77
N GLN A 282 -4.72 -1.39 -17.40
CA GLN A 282 -4.82 -1.88 -18.79
C GLN A 282 -5.91 -2.95 -18.95
N TYR A 283 -6.29 -3.61 -17.85
CA TYR A 283 -7.34 -4.65 -17.81
C TYR A 283 -8.63 -4.17 -17.15
N GLY A 284 -8.83 -2.87 -17.08
CA GLY A 284 -10.00 -2.28 -16.44
C GLY A 284 -9.92 -2.28 -14.90
N SER A 285 -8.76 -2.61 -14.32
CA SER A 285 -8.46 -2.51 -12.90
C SER A 285 -7.75 -1.17 -12.59
N THR A 286 -7.17 -1.04 -11.44
CA THR A 286 -6.41 0.13 -10.97
C THR A 286 -5.17 -0.33 -10.21
N THR A 287 -4.27 0.59 -9.86
CA THR A 287 -3.13 0.30 -9.00
C THR A 287 -3.54 -0.47 -7.77
N GLY A 288 -2.74 -1.44 -7.38
CA GLY A 288 -3.01 -2.28 -6.21
C GLY A 288 -1.84 -3.18 -5.86
N SER A 289 -1.89 -3.72 -4.65
CA SER A 289 -0.94 -4.72 -4.16
C SER A 289 -1.42 -6.13 -4.52
N TYR A 290 -0.50 -6.94 -5.00
CA TYR A 290 -0.72 -8.30 -5.48
C TYR A 290 0.22 -9.28 -4.78
N TYR A 291 -0.09 -10.57 -4.89
CA TYR A 291 0.80 -11.64 -4.43
C TYR A 291 0.76 -12.85 -5.38
N MET A 292 1.87 -13.57 -5.43
CA MET A 292 1.97 -14.89 -6.05
C MET A 292 2.52 -15.88 -5.03
N ILE A 293 1.99 -17.10 -5.04
CA ILE A 293 2.45 -18.18 -4.16
C ILE A 293 3.27 -19.18 -4.96
N GLY A 294 4.38 -19.61 -4.38
CA GLY A 294 5.31 -20.52 -5.02
C GLY A 294 6.36 -21.07 -4.06
N HIS A 295 7.50 -21.44 -4.60
CA HIS A 295 8.67 -21.91 -3.85
C HIS A 295 9.94 -21.22 -4.34
N LEU A 296 11.00 -21.34 -3.57
CA LEU A 296 12.35 -20.94 -3.98
C LEU A 296 13.14 -22.16 -4.44
N GLU A 297 13.84 -22.00 -5.55
CA GLU A 297 14.95 -22.87 -5.90
C GLU A 297 16.16 -22.62 -4.99
N ALA A 298 17.11 -23.55 -4.95
CA ALA A 298 18.30 -23.42 -4.10
C ALA A 298 19.14 -22.17 -4.41
N ASN A 299 19.17 -21.74 -5.67
CA ASN A 299 19.86 -20.53 -6.11
C ASN A 299 19.14 -19.23 -5.71
N GLY A 300 17.93 -19.33 -5.16
CA GLY A 300 17.13 -18.17 -4.72
C GLY A 300 16.15 -17.65 -5.78
N ASN A 301 15.97 -18.35 -6.90
CA ASN A 301 14.95 -18.01 -7.87
C ASN A 301 13.56 -18.37 -7.34
N PHE A 302 12.61 -17.46 -7.50
CA PHE A 302 11.20 -17.70 -7.16
C PHE A 302 10.48 -18.36 -8.34
N VAL A 303 9.85 -19.49 -8.07
CA VAL A 303 9.01 -20.22 -9.03
C VAL A 303 7.56 -20.12 -8.59
N ALA A 304 6.74 -19.42 -9.38
CA ALA A 304 5.32 -19.26 -9.10
C ALA A 304 4.56 -20.56 -9.38
N GLU A 305 3.69 -20.96 -8.45
CA GLU A 305 2.81 -22.12 -8.55
C GLU A 305 1.34 -21.72 -8.79
N GLN A 306 1.00 -20.48 -8.54
CA GLN A 306 -0.36 -19.96 -8.66
C GLN A 306 -0.37 -18.62 -9.39
N GLN A 307 -1.51 -18.29 -10.00
CA GLN A 307 -1.73 -17.00 -10.64
C GLN A 307 -1.67 -15.87 -9.60
N PRO A 308 -1.27 -14.66 -10.00
CA PRO A 308 -1.30 -13.51 -9.10
C PRO A 308 -2.72 -13.16 -8.69
N GLU A 309 -2.87 -12.83 -7.41
CA GLU A 309 -4.13 -12.37 -6.80
C GLU A 309 -3.93 -11.03 -6.10
N ARG A 310 -5.00 -10.23 -6.00
CA ARG A 310 -4.95 -8.98 -5.22
C ARG A 310 -4.87 -9.27 -3.73
N LEU A 311 -3.99 -8.57 -3.04
CA LEU A 311 -3.85 -8.63 -1.58
C LEU A 311 -4.92 -7.80 -0.88
N ASP A 312 -5.18 -6.61 -1.40
CA ASP A 312 -6.27 -5.73 -0.99
C ASP A 312 -7.12 -5.40 -2.23
N HIS A 313 -8.43 -5.57 -2.12
CA HIS A 313 -9.36 -5.38 -3.22
C HIS A 313 -9.80 -3.92 -3.40
N GLY A 314 -9.38 -3.04 -2.46
CA GLY A 314 -9.63 -1.62 -2.55
C GLY A 314 -8.77 -0.90 -3.58
N THR A 315 -9.11 0.35 -3.81
CA THR A 315 -8.44 1.19 -4.79
C THR A 315 -7.21 1.89 -4.21
N ASP A 316 -7.05 1.88 -2.88
CA ASP A 316 -6.05 2.70 -2.18
C ASP A 316 -5.25 1.87 -1.16
N TYR A 317 -4.56 0.84 -1.64
CA TYR A 317 -3.58 0.08 -0.88
C TYR A 317 -2.40 -0.25 -1.80
N TYR A 318 -1.41 0.64 -1.84
CA TYR A 318 -0.29 0.55 -2.77
C TYR A 318 1.05 0.79 -2.09
N GLY A 319 2.16 0.49 -2.78
CA GLY A 319 3.51 0.64 -2.26
C GLY A 319 3.66 0.04 -0.86
N ALA A 320 3.02 -1.11 -0.63
CA ALA A 320 2.97 -1.76 0.68
C ALA A 320 4.29 -2.43 1.03
N ASN A 321 4.60 -2.46 2.32
CA ASN A 321 5.75 -3.22 2.82
C ASN A 321 5.37 -4.19 3.92
N TYR A 322 6.29 -5.12 4.24
CA TYR A 322 5.97 -6.35 4.92
C TYR A 322 7.03 -6.72 5.95
N TYR A 323 6.60 -7.11 7.16
CA TYR A 323 7.45 -7.61 8.23
C TYR A 323 7.07 -9.05 8.58
N GLN A 324 8.06 -9.96 8.52
CA GLN A 324 7.88 -11.35 8.94
C GLN A 324 7.84 -11.42 10.47
N GLU A 325 6.64 -11.49 11.06
CA GLU A 325 6.45 -11.52 12.51
C GLU A 325 6.73 -12.91 13.09
N SER A 326 6.32 -13.95 12.38
CA SER A 326 6.51 -15.34 12.71
C SER A 326 6.47 -16.21 11.45
N PRO A 327 6.80 -17.51 11.52
CA PRO A 327 6.67 -18.39 10.36
C PRO A 327 5.28 -18.42 9.73
N THR A 328 4.21 -18.06 10.47
CA THR A 328 2.81 -18.11 10.01
C THR A 328 2.16 -16.75 9.86
N ARG A 329 2.86 -15.66 10.18
CA ARG A 329 2.30 -14.32 10.23
C ARG A 329 3.23 -13.27 9.64
N VAL A 330 2.66 -12.40 8.83
CA VAL A 330 3.33 -11.22 8.27
C VAL A 330 2.50 -9.99 8.58
N LYS A 331 3.12 -8.92 9.06
CA LYS A 331 2.52 -7.60 9.16
C LYS A 331 2.70 -6.87 7.84
N SER A 332 1.69 -6.11 7.44
CA SER A 332 1.73 -5.30 6.22
C SER A 332 1.11 -3.93 6.46
N ILE A 333 1.71 -2.92 5.89
CA ILE A 333 1.21 -1.53 5.86
C ILE A 333 1.37 -1.03 4.44
N GLY A 334 0.31 -0.40 3.90
CA GLY A 334 0.30 0.19 2.57
C GLY A 334 0.13 1.70 2.62
N TRP A 335 0.49 2.36 1.54
CA TRP A 335 0.11 3.72 1.26
C TRP A 335 -1.38 3.75 0.85
N MET A 336 -2.17 4.53 1.59
CA MET A 336 -3.53 4.83 1.18
C MET A 336 -3.50 5.92 0.11
N GLY A 337 -3.34 5.49 -1.11
CA GLY A 337 -3.25 6.33 -2.29
C GLY A 337 -3.30 5.54 -3.58
N ASN A 338 -3.46 6.27 -4.69
CA ASN A 338 -3.52 5.70 -6.01
C ASN A 338 -2.94 6.70 -7.01
N TRP A 339 -2.02 6.23 -7.85
CA TRP A 339 -1.33 7.09 -8.81
C TRP A 339 -2.26 7.74 -9.84
N GLU A 340 -3.42 7.15 -10.11
CA GLU A 340 -4.37 7.71 -11.08
C GLU A 340 -4.99 9.06 -10.64
N TYR A 341 -5.05 9.33 -9.31
CA TYR A 341 -5.73 10.52 -8.80
C TYR A 341 -5.12 11.15 -7.53
N SER A 342 -4.07 10.57 -6.94
CA SER A 342 -3.47 11.15 -5.73
C SER A 342 -2.39 12.19 -6.05
N GLN A 343 -1.64 11.99 -7.13
CA GLN A 343 -0.54 12.88 -7.48
C GLN A 343 -1.05 14.25 -7.94
N GLY A 344 -0.45 15.32 -7.42
CA GLY A 344 -0.77 16.70 -7.83
C GLY A 344 -2.12 17.22 -7.34
N GLN A 345 -2.85 16.44 -6.52
CA GLN A 345 -4.12 16.89 -5.95
C GLN A 345 -3.87 17.68 -4.67
N ILE A 346 -4.18 18.97 -4.69
CA ILE A 346 -4.16 19.81 -3.50
C ILE A 346 -5.58 19.86 -2.95
N LEU A 347 -5.79 19.18 -1.83
CA LEU A 347 -7.08 19.21 -1.14
C LEU A 347 -7.28 20.57 -0.44
N LYS A 348 -8.53 21.08 -0.48
CA LYS A 348 -8.89 22.34 0.17
C LYS A 348 -10.09 22.18 1.08
N ASP A 349 -10.03 22.81 2.23
CA ASP A 349 -11.11 22.91 3.19
C ASP A 349 -11.29 24.38 3.58
N ASP A 350 -12.49 24.94 3.33
CA ASP A 350 -12.82 26.36 3.54
C ASP A 350 -11.74 27.31 2.96
N GLY A 351 -11.21 26.98 1.76
CA GLY A 351 -10.18 27.74 1.09
C GLY A 351 -8.75 27.50 1.59
N GLN A 352 -8.57 26.80 2.71
CA GLN A 352 -7.26 26.41 3.22
C GLN A 352 -6.78 25.12 2.56
N GLU A 353 -5.54 25.14 2.06
CA GLU A 353 -4.91 23.95 1.48
C GLU A 353 -4.50 22.97 2.59
N ALA A 354 -4.71 21.68 2.34
CA ALA A 354 -4.16 20.62 3.19
C ALA A 354 -2.63 20.73 3.25
N LYS A 355 -2.06 20.49 4.42
CA LYS A 355 -0.60 20.53 4.61
C LYS A 355 0.06 19.24 4.14
N HIS A 356 -0.72 18.17 3.98
CA HIS A 356 -0.25 16.85 3.59
C HIS A 356 -1.22 16.19 2.60
N ILE A 357 -0.69 15.22 1.85
CA ILE A 357 -1.46 14.29 1.01
C ILE A 357 -0.93 12.89 1.27
N GLY A 358 -1.85 11.94 1.40
CA GLY A 358 -1.55 10.54 1.67
C GLY A 358 -1.53 10.22 3.17
N SER A 359 -1.83 8.98 3.45
CA SER A 359 -1.79 8.37 4.78
C SER A 359 -1.35 6.92 4.68
N MET A 360 -0.99 6.32 5.80
CA MET A 360 -0.83 4.88 5.87
C MET A 360 -2.18 4.19 6.08
N SER A 361 -2.31 2.96 5.63
CA SER A 361 -3.40 2.07 6.01
C SER A 361 -3.32 1.70 7.49
N SER A 362 -4.37 1.12 8.04
CA SER A 362 -4.22 0.29 9.24
C SER A 362 -3.22 -0.84 8.97
N THR A 363 -2.58 -1.33 10.02
CA THR A 363 -1.72 -2.51 9.86
C THR A 363 -2.55 -3.75 9.57
N HIS A 364 -2.20 -4.49 8.53
CA HIS A 364 -2.79 -5.77 8.21
C HIS A 364 -1.97 -6.92 8.82
N SER A 365 -2.63 -7.94 9.30
CA SER A 365 -2.03 -9.22 9.68
C SER A 365 -2.33 -10.25 8.60
N LEU A 366 -1.31 -10.63 7.86
CA LEU A 366 -1.40 -11.61 6.79
C LEU A 366 -1.16 -13.01 7.35
N SER A 367 -1.90 -13.98 6.83
CA SER A 367 -1.71 -15.41 7.07
C SER A 367 -2.05 -16.19 5.82
N MET A 368 -1.51 -17.37 5.68
CA MET A 368 -1.82 -18.25 4.57
C MET A 368 -2.74 -19.39 5.03
N THR A 369 -3.65 -19.81 4.16
CA THR A 369 -4.52 -20.97 4.38
C THR A 369 -4.80 -21.67 3.06
N GLN A 370 -5.24 -22.93 3.11
CA GLN A 370 -5.78 -23.61 1.94
C GLN A 370 -7.30 -23.39 1.83
N LYS A 371 -7.75 -23.17 0.61
CA LYS A 371 -9.16 -23.11 0.24
C LYS A 371 -9.33 -23.76 -1.13
N ASP A 372 -10.22 -24.73 -1.23
CA ASP A 372 -10.53 -25.44 -2.48
C ASP A 372 -9.26 -25.99 -3.19
N GLY A 373 -8.32 -26.52 -2.40
CA GLY A 373 -7.04 -27.08 -2.89
C GLY A 373 -5.98 -26.06 -3.28
N LYS A 374 -6.24 -24.75 -3.15
CA LYS A 374 -5.30 -23.67 -3.43
C LYS A 374 -4.89 -22.95 -2.15
N TYR A 375 -3.66 -22.47 -2.12
CA TYR A 375 -3.22 -21.55 -1.07
C TYR A 375 -3.75 -20.15 -1.35
N VAL A 376 -4.19 -19.46 -0.30
CA VAL A 376 -4.61 -18.04 -0.35
C VAL A 376 -4.00 -17.28 0.82
N VAL A 377 -3.55 -16.06 0.56
CA VAL A 377 -3.15 -15.12 1.60
C VAL A 377 -4.40 -14.40 2.09
N ARG A 378 -4.65 -14.49 3.38
CA ARG A 378 -5.74 -13.77 4.05
C ARG A 378 -5.18 -12.58 4.77
N SER A 379 -5.85 -11.46 4.61
CA SER A 379 -5.57 -10.22 5.30
C SER A 379 -6.61 -9.98 6.41
N ARG A 380 -6.17 -9.47 7.54
CA ARG A 380 -7.04 -9.05 8.65
C ARG A 380 -6.53 -7.72 9.20
N LEU A 381 -7.42 -6.76 9.36
CA LEU A 381 -7.10 -5.52 10.05
C LEU A 381 -6.71 -5.82 11.49
N ILE A 382 -5.60 -5.24 11.93
CA ILE A 382 -5.24 -5.31 13.35
C ILE A 382 -6.16 -4.37 14.09
N ASN A 383 -6.86 -4.94 15.03
CA ASN A 383 -7.68 -4.25 15.99
C ASN A 383 -7.05 -4.46 17.37
N ASN A 384 -6.52 -3.41 17.95
CA ASN A 384 -6.07 -3.39 19.31
C ASN A 384 -7.21 -2.88 20.19
N ASN A 385 -7.74 -3.73 21.06
CA ASN A 385 -8.80 -3.37 21.99
C ASN A 385 -8.43 -2.12 22.86
N ALA A 386 -7.18 -1.74 22.93
CA ALA A 386 -6.71 -0.54 23.61
C ALA A 386 -7.20 0.77 22.98
N ARG A 387 -7.57 0.77 21.67
CA ARG A 387 -8.15 1.94 20.98
C ARG A 387 -9.65 2.13 21.25
N THR A 388 -10.35 1.07 21.57
CA THR A 388 -11.81 1.06 21.67
C THR A 388 -12.34 1.32 23.07
N SER A 389 -11.70 2.15 23.87
CA SER A 389 -12.19 2.53 25.19
C SER A 389 -13.29 3.62 25.14
N GLY A 390 -13.84 3.87 23.95
CA GLY A 390 -14.93 4.81 23.74
C GLY A 390 -16.31 4.23 23.99
N LEU A 391 -17.34 5.05 23.79
CA LEU A 391 -18.74 4.70 23.94
C LEU A 391 -19.13 3.61 22.94
N ARG A 392 -19.53 2.43 23.43
CA ARG A 392 -20.11 1.37 22.59
C ARG A 392 -21.62 1.55 22.51
N THR A 393 -22.11 1.78 21.29
CA THR A 393 -23.55 1.81 21.04
C THR A 393 -23.94 0.61 20.22
N LYS A 394 -24.84 -0.22 20.74
CA LYS A 394 -25.41 -1.34 20.01
C LYS A 394 -26.80 -0.95 19.54
N GLN A 395 -27.04 -1.08 18.23
CA GLN A 395 -28.38 -0.95 17.64
C GLN A 395 -28.73 -2.23 16.91
N SER A 396 -29.98 -2.59 16.96
CA SER A 396 -30.51 -3.76 16.27
C SER A 396 -31.80 -3.38 15.57
N ALA A 397 -31.97 -3.82 14.35
CA ALA A 397 -33.17 -3.64 13.57
C ALA A 397 -33.53 -4.91 12.83
N ARG A 398 -34.82 -5.14 12.63
CA ARG A 398 -35.35 -6.27 11.90
C ARG A 398 -36.41 -5.76 10.91
N THR A 399 -36.40 -6.28 9.72
CA THR A 399 -37.48 -6.08 8.74
C THR A 399 -38.15 -7.40 8.45
N SER A 400 -39.48 -7.37 8.35
CA SER A 400 -40.30 -8.52 8.03
C SER A 400 -40.92 -8.44 6.63
N LYS A 401 -40.71 -7.35 5.90
CA LYS A 401 -41.31 -7.13 4.57
C LYS A 401 -40.29 -6.57 3.60
N THR A 402 -40.32 -7.07 2.36
CA THR A 402 -39.63 -6.47 1.24
C THR A 402 -40.22 -5.09 0.93
N ALA A 403 -39.42 -4.10 0.67
CA ALA A 403 -39.92 -2.80 0.23
C ALA A 403 -40.61 -2.95 -1.13
N PRO A 404 -41.73 -2.21 -1.40
CA PRO A 404 -42.50 -2.34 -2.64
C PRO A 404 -41.70 -2.04 -3.91
N ASP A 405 -40.67 -1.22 -3.82
CA ASP A 405 -39.74 -0.86 -4.88
C ASP A 405 -38.54 -1.82 -4.99
N GLY A 406 -38.54 -2.93 -4.23
CA GLY A 406 -37.44 -3.87 -4.16
C GLY A 406 -36.19 -3.36 -3.47
N TYR A 407 -36.21 -2.11 -3.04
CA TYR A 407 -35.07 -1.42 -2.42
C TYR A 407 -35.55 -0.46 -1.32
N HIS A 408 -34.71 -0.20 -0.34
CA HIS A 408 -34.79 0.93 0.57
C HIS A 408 -35.62 0.78 1.83
N LYS A 409 -35.56 -0.37 2.49
CA LYS A 409 -35.91 -0.33 3.90
C LYS A 409 -34.69 0.02 4.73
N GLU A 410 -34.68 1.22 5.29
CA GLU A 410 -33.69 1.68 6.26
C GLU A 410 -33.80 0.83 7.54
N LEU A 411 -32.74 0.10 7.85
CA LEU A 411 -32.64 -0.74 9.03
C LEU A 411 -31.97 -0.01 10.19
N ILE A 412 -30.91 0.72 9.89
CA ILE A 412 -30.11 1.48 10.86
C ILE A 412 -29.76 2.83 10.25
N LYS A 413 -29.89 3.89 11.07
CA LYS A 413 -29.40 5.22 10.74
C LYS A 413 -28.87 5.89 12.00
N VAL A 414 -27.58 6.19 12.01
CA VAL A 414 -26.91 6.80 13.15
C VAL A 414 -25.94 7.88 12.72
N ASN A 415 -25.87 8.94 13.51
CA ASN A 415 -24.88 10.00 13.36
C ASN A 415 -23.77 9.79 14.40
N ARG A 416 -22.51 9.89 13.95
CA ARG A 416 -21.32 9.67 14.78
C ARG A 416 -20.19 10.59 14.34
N LYS A 417 -19.12 10.60 15.14
CA LYS A 417 -17.81 11.10 14.68
C LYS A 417 -17.29 10.22 13.55
N ALA A 418 -16.49 10.78 12.66
CA ALA A 418 -16.01 10.07 11.46
C ALA A 418 -15.02 8.94 11.78
N SER A 419 -14.32 9.00 12.93
CA SER A 419 -13.36 7.97 13.35
C SER A 419 -14.05 6.92 14.22
N GLN A 420 -14.33 5.75 13.65
CA GLN A 420 -15.11 4.66 14.25
C GLN A 420 -14.60 3.29 13.82
N GLU A 421 -14.67 2.34 14.77
CA GLU A 421 -14.85 0.92 14.41
C GLU A 421 -16.33 0.60 14.31
N ILE A 422 -16.72 -0.07 13.23
CA ILE A 422 -18.10 -0.44 12.98
C ILE A 422 -18.17 -1.94 12.69
N SER A 423 -18.89 -2.65 13.54
CA SER A 423 -19.14 -4.08 13.35
C SER A 423 -20.61 -4.30 12.97
N LEU A 424 -20.85 -4.87 11.81
CA LEU A 424 -22.18 -5.17 11.30
C LEU A 424 -22.37 -6.68 11.22
N HIS A 425 -23.38 -7.18 11.93
CA HIS A 425 -23.81 -8.57 11.89
C HIS A 425 -25.17 -8.65 11.19
N PHE A 426 -25.21 -9.39 10.11
CA PHE A 426 -26.42 -9.62 9.34
C PHE A 426 -26.89 -11.04 9.55
N ALA A 427 -28.22 -11.21 9.64
CA ALA A 427 -28.86 -12.50 9.59
C ALA A 427 -30.04 -12.45 8.62
N ASN A 428 -30.05 -13.37 7.67
CA ASN A 428 -31.18 -13.59 6.80
C ASN A 428 -32.30 -14.26 7.62
N ASN A 429 -33.50 -13.68 7.64
CA ASN A 429 -34.61 -14.19 8.43
C ASN A 429 -35.33 -15.36 7.74
N THR A 430 -35.13 -15.49 6.42
CA THR A 430 -35.69 -16.59 5.62
C THR A 430 -34.58 -17.27 4.81
N ALA A 431 -34.75 -18.57 4.53
CA ALA A 431 -33.72 -19.38 3.84
C ALA A 431 -33.45 -18.96 2.38
N ASN A 432 -34.31 -18.12 1.78
CA ASN A 432 -34.24 -17.74 0.37
C ASN A 432 -34.10 -16.22 0.14
N THR A 433 -33.49 -15.50 1.06
CA THR A 433 -33.32 -14.05 0.91
C THR A 433 -32.21 -13.75 -0.07
N LYS A 434 -32.56 -13.72 -1.35
CA LYS A 434 -31.72 -13.19 -2.41
C LYS A 434 -31.97 -11.70 -2.56
N GLY A 435 -30.92 -10.88 -2.58
CA GLY A 435 -31.08 -9.45 -2.72
C GLY A 435 -29.84 -8.67 -2.31
N HIS A 436 -30.04 -7.43 -1.94
CA HIS A 436 -28.97 -6.51 -1.63
C HIS A 436 -29.04 -6.03 -0.19
N VAL A 437 -27.87 -5.87 0.41
CA VAL A 437 -27.67 -5.11 1.63
C VAL A 437 -26.71 -3.98 1.33
N ARG A 438 -27.09 -2.75 1.65
CA ARG A 438 -26.28 -1.56 1.42
C ARG A 438 -25.86 -0.93 2.72
N VAL A 439 -24.59 -0.59 2.79
CA VAL A 439 -24.01 0.22 3.88
C VAL A 439 -23.55 1.54 3.30
N PHE A 440 -24.03 2.64 3.87
CA PHE A 440 -23.64 3.98 3.48
C PHE A 440 -22.87 4.65 4.61
N ILE A 441 -21.75 5.24 4.27
CA ILE A 441 -21.00 6.17 5.10
C ILE A 441 -21.10 7.54 4.44
N ARG A 442 -21.86 8.44 5.05
CA ARG A 442 -22.15 9.77 4.50
C ARG A 442 -21.51 10.85 5.35
N GLN A 443 -20.73 11.69 4.73
CA GLN A 443 -20.15 12.92 5.28
C GLN A 443 -20.64 14.10 4.45
N LYS A 444 -20.51 15.32 4.93
CA LYS A 444 -20.96 16.54 4.20
C LYS A 444 -20.32 16.64 2.80
N ASP A 445 -19.07 16.25 2.68
CA ASP A 445 -18.23 16.41 1.48
C ASP A 445 -17.85 15.07 0.81
N SER A 446 -18.24 13.92 1.39
CA SER A 446 -17.91 12.59 0.86
C SER A 446 -19.01 11.58 1.16
N HIS A 447 -19.14 10.62 0.25
CA HIS A 447 -20.10 9.53 0.36
C HIS A 447 -19.44 8.24 -0.11
N VAL A 448 -19.59 7.18 0.70
CA VAL A 448 -19.22 5.81 0.32
C VAL A 448 -20.41 4.91 0.49
N SER A 449 -20.66 4.03 -0.49
CA SER A 449 -21.64 2.96 -0.39
C SER A 449 -20.99 1.61 -0.68
N VAL A 450 -21.36 0.61 0.12
CA VAL A 450 -21.01 -0.80 -0.06
C VAL A 450 -22.27 -1.56 -0.35
N ASP A 451 -22.44 -2.06 -1.55
CA ASP A 451 -23.59 -2.85 -1.98
C ASP A 451 -23.22 -4.34 -2.01
N LEU A 452 -23.79 -5.11 -1.10
CA LEU A 452 -23.55 -6.53 -0.92
C LEU A 452 -24.69 -7.29 -1.61
N ASN A 453 -24.40 -7.95 -2.73
CA ASN A 453 -25.36 -8.81 -3.42
C ASN A 453 -25.29 -10.23 -2.87
N THR A 454 -26.33 -10.63 -2.11
CA THR A 454 -26.40 -11.96 -1.47
C THR A 454 -26.75 -13.08 -2.44
N GLU A 455 -27.20 -12.76 -3.65
CA GLU A 455 -27.49 -13.74 -4.69
C GLU A 455 -26.24 -14.16 -5.45
N THR A 456 -25.45 -13.19 -5.91
CA THR A 456 -24.25 -13.44 -6.72
C THR A 456 -23.00 -13.64 -5.88
N GLY A 457 -23.02 -13.25 -4.61
CA GLY A 457 -21.84 -13.23 -3.75
C GLY A 457 -20.83 -12.16 -4.17
N THR A 458 -21.29 -11.09 -4.83
CA THR A 458 -20.46 -9.95 -5.19
C THR A 458 -20.70 -8.78 -4.26
N TYR A 459 -19.75 -7.89 -4.19
CA TYR A 459 -19.94 -6.57 -3.63
C TYR A 459 -19.34 -5.50 -4.52
N GLU A 460 -19.93 -4.33 -4.46
CA GLU A 460 -19.46 -3.15 -5.17
C GLU A 460 -19.32 -2.00 -4.18
N VAL A 461 -18.19 -1.30 -4.25
CA VAL A 461 -17.95 -0.11 -3.43
C VAL A 461 -17.94 1.10 -4.35
N LYS A 462 -18.84 2.05 -4.09
CA LYS A 462 -18.91 3.35 -4.79
C LYS A 462 -18.58 4.45 -3.82
N ARG A 463 -17.89 5.46 -4.31
CA ARG A 463 -17.57 6.66 -3.53
C ARG A 463 -17.67 7.90 -4.39
N ASN A 464 -17.88 9.04 -3.73
CA ASN A 464 -17.69 10.35 -4.32
C ASN A 464 -17.13 11.32 -3.28
N SER A 465 -16.53 12.40 -3.73
CA SER A 465 -16.11 13.50 -2.87
C SER A 465 -16.19 14.83 -3.64
N SER A 466 -16.62 15.88 -2.96
CA SER A 466 -16.59 17.25 -3.49
C SER A 466 -15.18 17.88 -3.42
N LYS A 467 -14.24 17.21 -2.77
CA LYS A 467 -12.85 17.69 -2.60
C LYS A 467 -11.94 17.36 -3.79
N ILE A 468 -12.41 16.55 -4.74
CA ILE A 468 -11.69 16.21 -5.96
C ILE A 468 -12.50 16.60 -7.19
N THR A 469 -11.84 17.07 -8.23
CA THR A 469 -12.49 17.62 -9.44
C THR A 469 -11.77 17.14 -10.71
N GLY A 470 -12.36 17.45 -11.87
CA GLY A 470 -11.76 17.17 -13.17
C GLY A 470 -11.64 15.69 -13.51
N GLU A 471 -10.66 15.32 -14.33
CA GLU A 471 -10.44 13.94 -14.77
C GLU A 471 -10.09 12.99 -13.61
N ALA A 472 -9.35 13.48 -12.64
CA ALA A 472 -9.00 12.71 -11.44
C ALA A 472 -10.24 12.26 -10.66
N LYS A 473 -11.32 13.07 -10.65
CA LYS A 473 -12.60 12.70 -10.03
C LYS A 473 -13.22 11.48 -10.69
N ASN A 474 -13.23 11.42 -12.03
CA ASN A 474 -13.82 10.29 -12.77
C ASN A 474 -13.10 8.98 -12.43
N LYS A 475 -11.78 9.02 -12.29
CA LYS A 475 -10.98 7.85 -11.91
C LYS A 475 -11.20 7.49 -10.43
N TYR A 476 -11.28 8.49 -9.56
CA TYR A 476 -11.55 8.31 -8.13
C TYR A 476 -12.92 7.69 -7.87
N GLU A 477 -13.95 8.09 -8.60
CA GLU A 477 -15.33 7.62 -8.44
C GLU A 477 -15.62 6.29 -9.16
N LYS A 478 -14.67 5.78 -9.98
CA LYS A 478 -14.84 4.50 -10.69
C LYS A 478 -15.01 3.37 -9.68
N ALA A 479 -16.10 2.63 -9.82
CA ALA A 479 -16.39 1.48 -8.99
C ALA A 479 -15.86 0.19 -9.60
N TYR A 480 -15.48 -0.74 -8.73
CA TYR A 480 -15.04 -2.09 -9.11
C TYR A 480 -15.86 -3.10 -8.32
N ALA A 481 -16.52 -4.02 -9.02
CA ALA A 481 -17.19 -5.15 -8.40
C ALA A 481 -16.17 -6.24 -8.04
N VAL A 482 -16.31 -6.78 -6.84
CA VAL A 482 -15.45 -7.86 -6.33
C VAL A 482 -16.29 -9.10 -6.07
N HIS A 483 -15.81 -10.24 -6.57
CA HIS A 483 -16.45 -11.51 -6.26
C HIS A 483 -16.02 -12.03 -4.89
N ASN A 484 -16.97 -12.59 -4.15
CA ASN A 484 -16.78 -13.08 -2.80
C ASN A 484 -17.56 -14.39 -2.60
N ASN A 485 -17.01 -15.35 -1.86
CA ASN A 485 -17.63 -16.66 -1.64
C ASN A 485 -18.58 -16.68 -0.42
N TRP A 486 -19.44 -15.69 -0.27
CA TRP A 486 -20.38 -15.60 0.84
C TRP A 486 -21.85 -15.81 0.45
N GLN A 487 -22.08 -16.27 -0.78
CA GLN A 487 -23.40 -16.69 -1.25
C GLN A 487 -24.07 -17.69 -0.31
N ASN A 488 -25.38 -17.54 -0.15
CA ASN A 488 -26.23 -18.47 0.62
C ASN A 488 -25.89 -18.58 2.12
N ARG A 489 -25.12 -17.67 2.68
CA ARG A 489 -24.90 -17.64 4.13
C ARG A 489 -26.13 -17.10 4.86
N GLN A 490 -26.55 -17.79 5.92
CA GLN A 490 -27.62 -17.29 6.79
C GLN A 490 -27.13 -16.13 7.69
N ARG A 491 -25.83 -16.08 7.96
CA ARG A 491 -25.21 -15.04 8.79
C ARG A 491 -23.88 -14.62 8.19
N TYR A 492 -23.62 -13.35 8.21
CA TYR A 492 -22.34 -12.78 7.78
C TYR A 492 -22.01 -11.50 8.56
N PHE A 493 -20.75 -11.19 8.55
CA PHE A 493 -20.17 -10.12 9.32
C PHE A 493 -19.35 -9.22 8.42
N VAL A 494 -19.54 -7.90 8.55
CA VAL A 494 -18.74 -6.87 7.89
C VAL A 494 -18.15 -5.98 8.97
N TYR A 495 -16.86 -5.79 8.94
CA TYR A 495 -16.12 -4.95 9.87
C TYR A 495 -15.48 -3.78 9.12
N LEU A 496 -15.67 -2.56 9.63
CA LEU A 496 -15.17 -1.35 9.02
C LEU A 496 -14.31 -0.57 10.03
N VAL A 497 -13.19 -0.07 9.55
CA VAL A 497 -12.39 0.96 10.20
C VAL A 497 -12.58 2.24 9.42
N ALA A 498 -13.41 3.13 9.93
CA ALA A 498 -13.68 4.44 9.33
C ALA A 498 -12.83 5.50 10.01
N ASP A 499 -12.20 6.36 9.23
CA ASP A 499 -11.60 7.59 9.72
C ASP A 499 -12.11 8.76 8.88
N LYS A 500 -11.73 9.97 9.20
CA LYS A 500 -12.21 11.16 8.50
C LYS A 500 -11.99 11.06 6.98
N GLY A 501 -10.78 10.73 6.57
CA GLY A 501 -10.36 10.68 5.16
C GLY A 501 -10.29 9.28 4.55
N SER A 502 -10.54 8.21 5.29
CA SER A 502 -10.36 6.83 4.83
C SER A 502 -11.43 5.87 5.34
N LEU A 503 -11.53 4.73 4.68
CA LEU A 503 -12.38 3.60 5.09
C LEU A 503 -11.70 2.30 4.68
N GLU A 504 -11.58 1.37 5.62
CA GLU A 504 -11.13 0.01 5.39
C GLU A 504 -12.25 -0.96 5.76
N ILE A 505 -12.55 -1.91 4.89
CA ILE A 505 -13.68 -2.82 5.00
C ILE A 505 -13.16 -4.24 4.98
N ALA A 506 -13.37 -4.97 6.08
CA ALA A 506 -13.12 -6.41 6.13
C ALA A 506 -14.42 -7.15 5.79
N MET A 507 -14.38 -7.90 4.71
CA MET A 507 -15.52 -8.62 4.16
C MET A 507 -15.68 -10.01 4.79
N PRO A 508 -16.85 -10.64 4.66
CA PRO A 508 -17.16 -11.91 5.35
C PRO A 508 -16.23 -13.08 5.00
N ASP A 509 -15.56 -13.06 3.87
CA ASP A 509 -14.63 -14.11 3.45
C ASP A 509 -13.16 -13.82 3.79
N GLY A 510 -12.89 -12.68 4.43
CA GLY A 510 -11.55 -12.25 4.83
C GLY A 510 -10.81 -11.42 3.78
N GLN A 511 -11.51 -10.94 2.76
CA GLN A 511 -11.00 -9.91 1.87
C GLN A 511 -11.03 -8.54 2.57
N ILE A 512 -10.04 -7.72 2.29
CA ILE A 512 -9.99 -6.31 2.72
C ILE A 512 -10.21 -5.40 1.51
N TYR A 513 -10.89 -4.30 1.74
CA TYR A 513 -11.08 -3.23 0.76
C TYR A 513 -10.73 -1.90 1.39
N SER A 514 -9.59 -1.33 1.02
CA SER A 514 -9.08 -0.07 1.54
C SER A 514 -9.31 1.07 0.55
N LEU A 515 -9.81 2.22 1.05
CA LEU A 515 -10.08 3.37 0.21
C LEU A 515 -9.92 4.72 0.93
N MET A 516 -9.52 5.73 0.19
CA MET A 516 -9.59 7.13 0.61
C MET A 516 -11.00 7.67 0.40
N LYS A 517 -11.50 8.43 1.37
CA LYS A 517 -12.78 9.15 1.27
C LYS A 517 -12.60 10.61 0.84
N LEU A 518 -11.42 11.16 1.00
CA LEU A 518 -11.10 12.57 0.72
C LEU A 518 -12.11 13.53 1.38
N SER A 519 -12.27 13.41 2.68
CA SER A 519 -13.20 14.21 3.48
C SER A 519 -12.49 14.99 4.57
N SER A 520 -12.95 16.20 4.82
CA SER A 520 -12.58 17.03 5.98
C SER A 520 -13.65 17.04 7.07
N ASP A 521 -14.84 16.48 6.82
CA ASP A 521 -15.94 16.46 7.79
C ASP A 521 -15.62 15.54 8.98
N PRO A 522 -15.60 16.06 10.22
CA PRO A 522 -15.34 15.28 11.41
C PRO A 522 -16.51 14.37 11.82
N ASN A 523 -17.65 14.49 11.16
CA ASN A 523 -18.86 13.71 11.46
C ASN A 523 -19.25 12.84 10.28
N MET A 524 -19.91 11.74 10.57
CA MET A 524 -20.49 10.86 9.55
C MET A 524 -21.86 10.35 9.96
N GLN A 525 -22.65 9.96 8.98
CA GLN A 525 -23.85 9.19 9.16
C GLN A 525 -23.64 7.77 8.60
N VAL A 526 -23.95 6.76 9.39
CA VAL A 526 -23.97 5.37 8.95
C VAL A 526 -25.42 4.96 8.72
N VAL A 527 -25.71 4.50 7.50
CA VAL A 527 -27.04 3.99 7.13
C VAL A 527 -26.89 2.57 6.61
N VAL A 528 -27.76 1.67 7.05
CA VAL A 528 -27.86 0.31 6.53
C VAL A 528 -29.25 0.10 5.97
N GLU A 529 -29.32 -0.34 4.72
CA GLU A 529 -30.55 -0.64 3.99
C GLU A 529 -30.53 -2.09 3.50
N SER A 530 -31.70 -2.68 3.31
CA SER A 530 -31.84 -4.01 2.73
C SER A 530 -33.02 -4.07 1.79
N SER A 531 -32.87 -4.81 0.70
CA SER A 531 -33.98 -5.16 -0.22
C SER A 531 -34.72 -6.43 0.19
N THR A 532 -34.30 -7.10 1.27
CA THR A 532 -34.81 -8.39 1.70
C THR A 532 -35.06 -8.43 3.20
N ASP A 533 -35.71 -9.52 3.68
CA ASP A 533 -35.97 -9.72 5.10
C ASP A 533 -34.69 -10.12 5.85
N ASN A 534 -33.98 -9.13 6.32
CA ASN A 534 -32.78 -9.27 7.12
C ASN A 534 -32.98 -8.67 8.52
N SER A 535 -32.24 -9.22 9.47
CA SER A 535 -31.96 -8.52 10.73
C SER A 535 -30.49 -8.06 10.73
N VAL A 536 -30.25 -6.86 11.21
CA VAL A 536 -28.90 -6.32 11.36
C VAL A 536 -28.71 -5.83 12.78
N SER A 537 -27.51 -6.11 13.33
CA SER A 537 -27.03 -5.46 14.53
C SER A 537 -25.72 -4.74 14.23
N ALA A 538 -25.62 -3.49 14.65
CA ALA A 538 -24.44 -2.66 14.52
C ALA A 538 -23.85 -2.39 15.91
N THR A 539 -22.53 -2.55 16.02
CA THR A 539 -21.75 -2.06 17.15
C THR A 539 -20.81 -0.99 16.63
N LEU A 540 -20.88 0.21 17.18
CA LEU A 540 -20.04 1.34 16.83
C LEU A 540 -19.21 1.71 18.04
N CYS A 541 -17.89 1.84 17.84
CA CYS A 541 -16.93 2.18 18.87
C CYS A 541 -16.10 3.39 18.42
N ASP A 542 -16.12 4.46 19.21
CA ASP A 542 -15.25 5.62 18.97
C ASP A 542 -13.80 5.24 19.24
N PHE A 543 -12.88 5.71 18.41
CA PHE A 543 -11.46 5.71 18.76
C PHE A 543 -11.21 6.79 19.81
N GLN A 544 -10.46 6.46 20.85
CA GLN A 544 -10.00 7.50 21.77
C GLN A 544 -8.97 8.38 21.06
N ASN A 545 -9.23 9.69 21.08
CA ASN A 545 -8.16 10.65 20.85
C ASN A 545 -7.16 10.51 22.01
N LYS A 546 -6.17 9.66 21.87
CA LYS A 546 -5.00 9.76 22.74
C LYS A 546 -4.26 11.02 22.28
N THR A 547 -4.21 12.01 23.12
CA THR A 547 -3.26 13.13 22.97
C THR A 547 -1.90 12.51 22.68
N ARG A 548 -1.41 12.79 21.48
CA ARG A 548 -0.08 12.41 21.00
C ARG A 548 0.99 13.00 21.90
#